data_ec2cb0a10f0db4f1c2d26ff881bcf497
#
_entry.id   ec2cb0a10f0db4f1c2d26ff881bcf497
#
_cell.length_a   1.000
_cell.length_b   1.000
_cell.length_c   1.000
_cell.angle_alpha   90.00
_cell.angle_beta   90.00
_cell.angle_gamma   90.00
#
_symmetry.space_group_name_H-M   'P 1'
#
loop_
_entity.id
_entity.type
_entity.pdbx_description
1 polymer ?
#
loop_
_entity_poly.entity_id
_entity_poly.type
_entity_poly.pdbx_seq_one_letter_code
_entity_poly.pdbx_strand_id
1 'polypeptide(L)'
;MIRTTVLALVGGLIFVANAGAQQLIGGCSVFPNDNVWNTPVDTLPVRADSATLINTIGAGTGLHPDFGAGQWDGGPIGIPFITVPGSQTKYQASFLYASESDRGPYPVPLTAPIEGGSGSTGDRHAIAIDKDNCILYELYNAYPDATGWSADSGAIFDLKSNALRADGWTSADAAGLPIVPGLVTYDEVASGEIKHAIRFTVPQTRKAYTWPARHYASSQTGAQYPRMGERFRLKASFDISSYPADVQVILRAMKKYGVILADNGSAWYISGTPDSRWNDDNLSRLSGVKGSNFEAIDESGLMIDPNSGAAKQSTTTVVSVAVSPTTAALKTGQTQAFSASVSGSSNTAVTWSVNGIAGGNASVGTVSSTGLYTAPATVPSPNTVTVRATSAASGSASASAAVTISQVVVAAPTIVSVNPASVQTGAFTLTITGTGFVNGSVVTFDGAALPTTVVSATSVKASGNAATAKTVAVTVRNPDGSSSNSVSVTVMAQTETVTMTLSPNSTSVVIRRSKQFVATVRGSANTGVTWRVNGVVGGNGTVGRISTSGLYTAPISVPSSGTVTVSVTSKADTTKSATASVTITRR
;
A
#
# COMPACT_ATOMS: atom_id res chain seq x y z
N MET A 1 -51.03 39.49 -16.31
CA MET A 1 -50.61 38.08 -16.38
C MET A 1 -49.48 38.00 -17.40
N ILE A 2 -48.26 38.00 -16.91
CA ILE A 2 -47.05 37.84 -17.73
C ILE A 2 -46.52 36.47 -17.40
N ARG A 3 -46.53 35.57 -18.39
CA ARG A 3 -45.94 34.22 -18.28
C ARG A 3 -44.46 34.32 -18.63
N THR A 4 -43.61 34.10 -17.64
CA THR A 4 -42.15 33.96 -17.83
C THR A 4 -41.86 32.53 -18.17
N THR A 5 -41.42 32.28 -19.40
CA THR A 5 -40.94 30.97 -19.88
C THR A 5 -39.47 30.84 -19.49
N VAL A 6 -39.18 29.92 -18.59
CA VAL A 6 -37.79 29.58 -18.24
C VAL A 6 -37.28 28.55 -19.29
N LEU A 7 -36.33 28.99 -20.10
CA LEU A 7 -35.62 28.16 -21.08
C LEU A 7 -34.49 27.42 -20.32
N ALA A 8 -34.64 26.14 -20.10
CA ALA A 8 -33.57 25.29 -19.55
C ALA A 8 -32.54 25.01 -20.65
N LEU A 9 -31.37 25.65 -20.53
CA LEU A 9 -30.20 25.30 -21.34
C LEU A 9 -29.64 23.95 -20.86
N VAL A 10 -29.90 22.90 -21.61
CA VAL A 10 -29.19 21.61 -21.44
C VAL A 10 -27.81 21.76 -22.07
N GLY A 11 -26.83 22.15 -21.28
CA GLY A 11 -25.42 22.11 -21.65
C GLY A 11 -24.95 20.66 -21.78
N GLY A 12 -24.93 20.14 -23.02
CA GLY A 12 -24.25 18.88 -23.31
C GLY A 12 -22.75 19.07 -23.02
N LEU A 13 -22.25 18.46 -21.94
CA LEU A 13 -20.82 18.25 -21.77
C LEU A 13 -20.39 17.29 -22.89
N ILE A 14 -19.70 17.83 -23.89
CA ILE A 14 -18.92 17.00 -24.82
C ILE A 14 -17.76 16.46 -23.99
N PHE A 15 -17.87 15.22 -23.52
CA PHE A 15 -16.72 14.46 -23.07
C PHE A 15 -15.83 14.22 -24.28
N VAL A 16 -14.80 15.04 -24.45
CA VAL A 16 -13.66 14.67 -25.27
C VAL A 16 -13.10 13.40 -24.61
N ALA A 17 -13.35 12.26 -25.24
CA ALA A 17 -12.65 11.04 -24.88
C ALA A 17 -11.15 11.38 -24.94
N ASN A 18 -10.47 11.39 -23.82
CA ASN A 18 -9.02 11.40 -23.77
C ASN A 18 -8.57 10.11 -24.49
N ALA A 19 -8.26 10.21 -25.79
CA ALA A 19 -7.44 9.23 -26.47
C ALA A 19 -6.17 9.14 -25.63
N GLY A 20 -5.92 7.98 -25.01
CA GLY A 20 -4.82 7.80 -24.07
C GLY A 20 -3.54 8.34 -24.72
N ALA A 21 -2.85 9.26 -24.05
CA ALA A 21 -1.66 9.90 -24.59
C ALA A 21 -0.65 8.82 -25.03
N GLN A 22 -0.17 8.93 -26.29
CA GLN A 22 0.87 8.08 -26.86
C GLN A 22 2.17 8.19 -26.08
N GLN A 23 3.13 7.32 -26.38
CA GLN A 23 4.53 7.52 -25.95
C GLN A 23 4.99 8.91 -26.38
N LEU A 24 5.52 9.66 -25.43
CA LEU A 24 6.08 10.99 -25.66
C LEU A 24 7.58 10.97 -25.35
N ILE A 25 8.40 11.35 -26.33
CA ILE A 25 9.84 11.48 -26.14
C ILE A 25 10.27 12.88 -26.58
N GLY A 26 10.82 13.65 -25.64
CA GLY A 26 11.22 15.03 -25.88
C GLY A 26 10.07 15.97 -26.31
N GLY A 27 8.83 15.60 -26.01
CA GLY A 27 7.62 16.32 -26.43
C GLY A 27 7.05 15.84 -27.76
N CYS A 28 7.71 14.89 -28.46
CA CYS A 28 7.22 14.29 -29.68
C CYS A 28 6.38 13.05 -29.40
N SER A 29 5.18 12.96 -29.97
CA SER A 29 4.45 11.70 -30.03
C SER A 29 5.19 10.72 -30.93
N VAL A 30 5.37 9.48 -30.46
CA VAL A 30 6.02 8.44 -31.24
C VAL A 30 4.99 7.81 -32.17
N PHE A 31 4.99 8.25 -33.41
CA PHE A 31 4.07 7.90 -34.48
C PHE A 31 2.60 8.33 -34.24
N PRO A 32 1.74 8.34 -35.26
CA PRO A 32 0.30 8.53 -35.13
C PRO A 32 -0.38 7.45 -34.29
N ASN A 33 -1.53 7.77 -33.72
CA ASN A 33 -2.32 6.82 -32.89
C ASN A 33 -2.69 5.52 -33.60
N ASP A 34 -2.87 5.60 -34.91
CA ASP A 34 -3.21 4.48 -35.78
C ASP A 34 -1.97 3.73 -36.30
N ASN A 35 -0.78 4.06 -35.84
CA ASN A 35 0.41 3.30 -36.20
C ASN A 35 0.36 1.88 -35.60
N VAL A 36 0.90 0.91 -36.33
CA VAL A 36 0.94 -0.50 -35.91
C VAL A 36 1.64 -0.70 -34.58
N TRP A 37 2.66 0.10 -34.24
CA TRP A 37 3.32 0.06 -32.94
C TRP A 37 2.36 0.40 -31.79
N ASN A 38 1.46 1.35 -32.00
CA ASN A 38 0.51 1.87 -31.03
C ASN A 38 -0.84 1.11 -31.04
N THR A 39 -1.01 0.12 -31.93
CA THR A 39 -2.26 -0.59 -32.14
C THR A 39 -2.37 -1.80 -31.19
N PRO A 40 -3.42 -1.89 -30.36
CA PRO A 40 -3.69 -3.07 -29.55
C PRO A 40 -3.93 -4.34 -30.40
N VAL A 41 -3.45 -5.47 -29.88
CA VAL A 41 -3.53 -6.78 -30.58
C VAL A 41 -4.12 -7.89 -29.71
N ASP A 42 -4.59 -7.54 -28.52
CA ASP A 42 -5.14 -8.45 -27.52
C ASP A 42 -6.37 -9.24 -27.97
N THR A 43 -7.06 -8.74 -28.98
CA THR A 43 -8.26 -9.39 -29.56
C THR A 43 -8.01 -10.08 -30.91
N LEU A 44 -6.80 -9.99 -31.46
CA LEU A 44 -6.50 -10.59 -32.76
C LEU A 44 -6.43 -12.13 -32.69
N PRO A 45 -6.71 -12.84 -33.79
CA PRO A 45 -6.66 -14.29 -33.82
C PRO A 45 -5.23 -14.81 -33.65
N VAL A 46 -5.10 -15.95 -32.99
CA VAL A 46 -3.84 -16.69 -32.89
C VAL A 46 -3.60 -17.41 -34.22
N ARG A 47 -2.35 -17.36 -34.71
CA ARG A 47 -1.95 -18.06 -35.92
C ARG A 47 -1.98 -19.58 -35.73
N ALA A 48 -2.34 -20.32 -36.76
CA ALA A 48 -2.38 -21.78 -36.73
C ALA A 48 -0.99 -22.42 -36.49
N ASP A 49 0.09 -21.77 -36.95
CA ASP A 49 1.48 -22.20 -36.79
C ASP A 49 2.17 -21.63 -35.52
N SER A 50 1.43 -20.93 -34.65
CA SER A 50 1.95 -20.28 -33.45
C SER A 50 2.82 -21.21 -32.61
N ALA A 51 2.37 -22.44 -32.31
CA ALA A 51 3.12 -23.40 -31.52
C ALA A 51 4.47 -23.78 -32.17
N THR A 52 4.51 -23.90 -33.49
CA THR A 52 5.73 -24.22 -34.26
C THR A 52 6.74 -23.09 -34.14
N LEU A 53 6.31 -21.84 -34.33
CA LEU A 53 7.16 -20.66 -34.19
C LEU A 53 7.72 -20.53 -32.77
N ILE A 54 6.88 -20.66 -31.74
CA ILE A 54 7.26 -20.63 -30.33
C ILE A 54 8.31 -21.71 -30.00
N ASN A 55 8.10 -22.94 -30.49
CA ASN A 55 9.04 -24.04 -30.27
C ASN A 55 10.40 -23.77 -30.95
N THR A 56 10.41 -23.19 -32.14
CA THR A 56 11.62 -22.85 -32.87
C THR A 56 12.41 -21.75 -32.18
N ILE A 57 11.74 -20.75 -31.62
CA ILE A 57 12.39 -19.67 -30.84
C ILE A 57 12.90 -20.23 -29.50
N GLY A 58 12.18 -21.14 -28.88
CA GLY A 58 12.50 -21.72 -27.57
C GLY A 58 11.34 -21.57 -26.60
N ALA A 59 10.41 -22.55 -26.60
CA ALA A 59 9.24 -22.55 -25.72
C ALA A 59 9.59 -22.54 -24.21
N GLY A 60 10.71 -23.17 -23.82
CA GLY A 60 11.20 -23.24 -22.45
C GLY A 60 12.11 -22.07 -22.03
N THR A 61 12.54 -21.26 -22.99
CA THR A 61 13.46 -20.13 -22.74
C THR A 61 12.71 -18.99 -22.05
N GLY A 62 13.35 -18.39 -21.03
CA GLY A 62 12.80 -17.24 -20.31
C GLY A 62 12.95 -15.95 -21.10
N LEU A 63 12.04 -15.04 -20.88
CA LEU A 63 12.18 -13.66 -21.35
C LEU A 63 13.38 -13.00 -20.69
N HIS A 64 14.17 -12.25 -21.46
CA HIS A 64 15.33 -11.52 -20.97
C HIS A 64 15.18 -10.02 -21.25
N PRO A 65 15.17 -9.17 -20.21
CA PRO A 65 15.27 -7.72 -20.39
C PRO A 65 16.73 -7.37 -20.77
N ASP A 66 16.94 -6.91 -21.99
CA ASP A 66 18.24 -6.42 -22.44
C ASP A 66 18.37 -4.93 -22.18
N PHE A 67 18.09 -4.54 -20.92
CA PHE A 67 18.19 -3.19 -20.38
C PHE A 67 18.15 -3.24 -18.85
N GLY A 68 18.70 -2.20 -18.21
CA GLY A 68 18.75 -2.14 -16.73
C GLY A 68 19.53 -0.94 -16.23
N ALA A 69 19.79 -0.93 -14.91
CA ALA A 69 20.63 0.05 -14.24
C ALA A 69 22.12 -0.32 -14.29
N GLY A 70 22.42 -1.58 -14.61
CA GLY A 70 23.76 -2.14 -14.59
C GLY A 70 24.60 -1.80 -15.80
N GLN A 71 25.79 -2.39 -15.83
CA GLN A 71 26.73 -2.33 -16.95
C GLN A 71 27.06 -3.74 -17.42
N TRP A 72 27.30 -3.88 -18.72
CA TRP A 72 27.80 -5.08 -19.34
C TRP A 72 28.98 -4.72 -20.27
N ASP A 73 30.06 -5.43 -20.17
CA ASP A 73 31.29 -5.23 -20.99
C ASP A 73 31.78 -3.76 -21.02
N GLY A 74 31.62 -3.06 -19.89
CA GLY A 74 32.10 -1.68 -19.73
C GLY A 74 31.14 -0.58 -20.21
N GLY A 75 29.94 -0.93 -20.67
CA GLY A 75 28.88 0.01 -21.06
C GLY A 75 27.55 -0.22 -20.36
N PRO A 76 26.63 0.77 -20.40
CA PRO A 76 25.29 0.61 -19.88
C PRO A 76 24.52 -0.49 -20.62
N ILE A 77 23.68 -1.26 -19.91
CA ILE A 77 22.83 -2.29 -20.51
C ILE A 77 21.59 -1.63 -21.12
N GLY A 78 21.39 -1.82 -22.42
CA GLY A 78 20.26 -1.30 -23.19
C GLY A 78 20.68 -0.36 -24.31
N ILE A 79 19.71 0.02 -25.13
CA ILE A 79 19.93 0.88 -26.31
C ILE A 79 19.69 2.34 -25.90
N PRO A 80 20.76 3.16 -25.79
CA PRO A 80 20.60 4.56 -25.39
C PRO A 80 20.16 5.41 -26.59
N PHE A 81 19.45 6.49 -26.32
CA PHE A 81 19.18 7.56 -27.27
C PHE A 81 19.26 8.92 -26.58
N ILE A 82 19.38 9.98 -27.39
CA ILE A 82 19.32 11.36 -26.89
C ILE A 82 18.28 12.16 -27.66
N THR A 83 17.80 13.24 -27.04
CA THR A 83 17.01 14.27 -27.73
C THR A 83 17.89 15.47 -28.03
N VAL A 84 17.77 16.00 -29.23
CA VAL A 84 18.53 17.17 -29.69
C VAL A 84 17.58 18.26 -30.21
N PRO A 85 17.95 19.55 -30.13
CA PRO A 85 17.18 20.63 -30.77
C PRO A 85 17.32 20.56 -32.30
N GLY A 86 16.36 21.12 -33.02
CA GLY A 86 16.40 21.21 -34.49
C GLY A 86 17.58 22.00 -35.04
N SER A 87 18.21 22.84 -34.20
CA SER A 87 19.48 23.57 -34.52
C SER A 87 20.76 22.74 -34.30
N GLN A 88 20.63 21.46 -33.85
CA GLN A 88 21.80 20.59 -33.67
C GLN A 88 22.62 20.48 -34.95
N THR A 89 23.93 20.61 -34.81
CA THR A 89 24.87 20.40 -35.94
C THR A 89 24.64 19.02 -36.53
N LYS A 90 24.50 18.97 -37.85
CA LYS A 90 24.32 17.74 -38.61
C LYS A 90 25.61 17.28 -39.22
N TYR A 91 25.92 16.00 -39.08
CA TYR A 91 27.14 15.38 -39.60
C TYR A 91 26.79 14.45 -40.76
N GLN A 92 27.72 14.30 -41.70
CA GLN A 92 27.61 13.29 -42.74
C GLN A 92 27.87 11.91 -42.16
N ALA A 93 27.24 10.89 -42.74
CA ALA A 93 27.52 9.50 -42.41
C ALA A 93 27.87 8.72 -43.66
N SER A 94 28.91 7.89 -43.57
CA SER A 94 29.24 6.90 -44.58
C SER A 94 28.69 5.53 -44.18
N PHE A 95 28.17 4.78 -45.14
CA PHE A 95 27.47 3.52 -44.84
C PHE A 95 28.06 2.34 -45.63
N LEU A 96 28.19 1.19 -44.95
CA LEU A 96 28.49 -0.09 -45.60
C LEU A 96 27.30 -0.51 -46.51
N TYR A 97 26.06 -0.39 -46.00
CA TYR A 97 24.83 -0.67 -46.75
C TYR A 97 24.23 0.63 -47.31
N ALA A 98 25.04 1.38 -48.08
CA ALA A 98 24.67 2.72 -48.55
C ALA A 98 23.44 2.73 -49.48
N SER A 99 23.14 1.62 -50.18
CA SER A 99 21.94 1.49 -51.03
C SER A 99 20.64 1.34 -50.29
N GLU A 100 20.70 1.00 -48.98
CA GLU A 100 19.58 0.76 -48.11
C GLU A 100 19.59 1.74 -46.91
N SER A 101 20.39 2.77 -46.96
CA SER A 101 20.53 3.77 -45.89
C SER A 101 20.09 5.15 -46.35
N ASP A 102 19.50 5.92 -45.45
CA ASP A 102 19.18 7.33 -45.69
C ASP A 102 20.46 8.18 -45.66
N ARG A 103 20.71 8.96 -46.72
CA ARG A 103 21.98 9.67 -46.89
C ARG A 103 22.27 10.75 -45.85
N GLY A 104 21.28 11.16 -45.04
CA GLY A 104 21.44 12.20 -44.04
C GLY A 104 21.44 13.62 -44.62
N PRO A 105 22.07 14.62 -43.95
CA PRO A 105 22.91 14.51 -42.76
C PRO A 105 22.17 14.21 -41.45
N TYR A 106 22.92 13.68 -40.46
CA TYR A 106 22.39 13.21 -39.18
C TYR A 106 22.73 14.19 -38.04
N PRO A 107 21.76 14.66 -37.25
CA PRO A 107 21.99 15.52 -36.10
C PRO A 107 22.39 14.69 -34.84
N VAL A 108 23.11 13.60 -35.04
CA VAL A 108 23.67 12.77 -33.97
C VAL A 108 25.00 13.37 -33.54
N PRO A 109 25.15 13.98 -32.37
CA PRO A 109 26.39 14.54 -31.89
C PRO A 109 27.50 13.47 -31.88
N LEU A 110 28.74 13.82 -32.22
CA LEU A 110 29.85 12.87 -32.19
C LEU A 110 30.17 12.32 -30.78
N THR A 111 29.60 12.94 -29.76
CA THR A 111 29.66 12.52 -28.36
C THR A 111 28.38 11.80 -27.90
N ALA A 112 27.46 11.46 -28.80
CA ALA A 112 26.25 10.74 -28.47
C ALA A 112 26.56 9.42 -27.76
N PRO A 113 25.73 8.97 -26.82
CA PRO A 113 25.91 7.66 -26.22
C PRO A 113 25.79 6.59 -27.31
N ILE A 114 26.65 5.61 -27.24
CA ILE A 114 26.69 4.44 -28.12
C ILE A 114 26.31 3.24 -27.30
N GLU A 115 25.48 2.36 -27.81
CA GLU A 115 25.10 1.12 -27.16
C GLU A 115 26.33 0.28 -26.78
N GLY A 116 26.36 -0.18 -25.54
CA GLY A 116 27.50 -0.87 -24.94
C GLY A 116 28.71 0.03 -24.67
N GLY A 117 28.59 1.36 -24.88
CA GLY A 117 29.67 2.34 -24.69
C GLY A 117 30.59 2.49 -25.89
N SER A 118 31.55 3.44 -25.82
CA SER A 118 32.47 3.78 -26.93
C SER A 118 33.40 2.64 -27.31
N GLY A 119 33.71 1.73 -26.39
CA GLY A 119 34.56 0.55 -26.63
C GLY A 119 33.78 -0.70 -27.02
N SER A 120 32.47 -0.64 -27.19
CA SER A 120 31.63 -1.79 -27.55
C SER A 120 32.09 -2.44 -28.87
N THR A 121 31.97 -3.76 -28.91
CA THR A 121 32.15 -4.59 -30.14
C THR A 121 30.82 -5.18 -30.61
N GLY A 122 29.69 -4.81 -29.96
CA GLY A 122 28.32 -5.20 -30.32
C GLY A 122 27.73 -4.30 -31.40
N ASP A 123 26.39 -4.13 -31.36
CA ASP A 123 25.63 -3.45 -32.41
C ASP A 123 25.87 -1.95 -32.49
N ARG A 124 26.37 -1.33 -31.40
CA ARG A 124 26.85 0.06 -31.41
C ARG A 124 25.84 1.05 -31.97
N HIS A 125 24.58 0.94 -31.58
CA HIS A 125 23.57 1.90 -32.01
C HIS A 125 23.89 3.30 -31.45
N ALA A 126 23.80 4.32 -32.34
CA ALA A 126 23.86 5.74 -31.98
C ALA A 126 22.59 6.43 -32.48
N ILE A 127 21.76 6.92 -31.54
CA ILE A 127 20.39 7.33 -31.84
C ILE A 127 20.13 8.73 -31.32
N ALA A 128 19.50 9.57 -32.16
CA ALA A 128 19.05 10.90 -31.76
C ALA A 128 17.63 11.21 -32.26
N ILE A 129 16.86 11.93 -31.46
CA ILE A 129 15.55 12.47 -31.84
C ILE A 129 15.67 14.00 -31.90
N ASP A 130 15.44 14.57 -33.07
CA ASP A 130 15.22 16.00 -33.25
C ASP A 130 13.84 16.33 -32.66
N LYS A 131 13.85 16.85 -31.43
CA LYS A 131 12.62 17.10 -30.66
C LYS A 131 11.77 18.28 -31.18
N ASP A 132 12.37 19.17 -31.98
CA ASP A 132 11.66 20.33 -32.52
C ASP A 132 10.92 19.98 -33.82
N ASN A 133 11.46 19.00 -34.57
CA ASN A 133 10.88 18.52 -35.83
C ASN A 133 10.20 17.15 -35.69
N CYS A 134 10.45 16.42 -34.59
CA CYS A 134 10.00 15.05 -34.32
C CYS A 134 10.50 14.06 -35.40
N ILE A 135 11.78 14.10 -35.66
CA ILE A 135 12.49 13.18 -36.59
C ILE A 135 13.43 12.32 -35.78
N LEU A 136 13.35 11.03 -35.97
CA LEU A 136 14.22 10.01 -35.38
C LEU A 136 15.33 9.68 -36.36
N TYR A 137 16.56 9.65 -35.86
CA TYR A 137 17.77 9.29 -36.56
C TYR A 137 18.47 8.14 -35.85
N GLU A 138 18.69 7.04 -36.54
CA GLU A 138 19.28 5.83 -35.99
C GLU A 138 20.47 5.38 -36.86
N LEU A 139 21.59 5.05 -36.22
CA LEU A 139 22.82 4.53 -36.87
C LEU A 139 23.16 3.17 -36.25
N TYR A 140 23.48 2.18 -37.09
CA TYR A 140 23.94 0.84 -36.69
C TYR A 140 25.42 0.69 -36.90
N ASN A 141 26.10 0.02 -35.98
CA ASN A 141 27.56 -0.18 -35.97
C ASN A 141 28.30 1.13 -36.17
N ALA A 142 27.97 2.13 -35.34
CA ALA A 142 28.37 3.51 -35.54
C ALA A 142 29.69 3.85 -34.85
N TYR A 143 30.56 4.50 -35.61
CA TYR A 143 31.88 4.99 -35.16
C TYR A 143 31.99 6.48 -35.50
N PRO A 144 32.14 7.37 -34.53
CA PRO A 144 32.39 8.78 -34.80
C PRO A 144 33.86 9.03 -35.18
N ASP A 145 34.06 9.98 -36.07
CA ASP A 145 35.38 10.55 -36.36
C ASP A 145 35.38 12.08 -36.19
N ALA A 146 36.43 12.77 -36.56
CA ALA A 146 36.51 14.21 -36.40
C ALA A 146 35.52 15.00 -37.28
N THR A 147 34.89 14.37 -38.28
CA THR A 147 34.09 15.04 -39.34
C THR A 147 32.67 14.50 -39.45
N GLY A 148 32.41 13.29 -38.89
CA GLY A 148 31.11 12.65 -39.03
C GLY A 148 31.06 11.26 -38.46
N TRP A 149 30.27 10.41 -39.10
CA TRP A 149 30.01 9.04 -38.67
C TRP A 149 30.40 8.03 -39.77
N SER A 150 30.96 6.92 -39.37
CA SER A 150 31.01 5.70 -40.17
C SER A 150 30.08 4.70 -39.54
N ALA A 151 29.14 4.14 -40.28
CA ALA A 151 28.18 3.17 -39.80
C ALA A 151 27.89 2.10 -40.85
N ASP A 152 27.32 0.96 -40.45
CA ASP A 152 26.92 -0.05 -41.42
C ASP A 152 25.62 0.35 -42.11
N SER A 153 24.66 0.85 -41.37
CA SER A 153 23.40 1.40 -41.90
C SER A 153 22.93 2.63 -41.11
N GLY A 154 22.03 3.39 -41.75
CA GLY A 154 21.39 4.52 -41.11
C GLY A 154 19.96 4.71 -41.59
N ALA A 155 19.07 5.12 -40.67
CA ALA A 155 17.67 5.31 -40.93
C ALA A 155 17.14 6.61 -40.34
N ILE A 156 16.21 7.22 -41.07
CA ILE A 156 15.53 8.46 -40.69
C ILE A 156 14.03 8.22 -40.73
N PHE A 157 13.34 8.47 -39.60
CA PHE A 157 11.89 8.29 -39.47
C PHE A 157 11.23 9.59 -39.04
N ASP A 158 10.17 10.00 -39.73
CA ASP A 158 9.28 11.05 -39.29
C ASP A 158 8.30 10.46 -38.27
N LEU A 159 8.44 10.84 -37.01
CA LEU A 159 7.58 10.35 -35.92
C LEU A 159 6.11 10.84 -36.02
N LYS A 160 5.83 11.75 -36.92
CA LYS A 160 4.46 12.23 -37.20
C LYS A 160 3.81 11.49 -38.38
N SER A 161 4.49 10.54 -38.99
CA SER A 161 4.07 9.84 -40.22
C SER A 161 3.97 8.33 -40.02
N ASN A 162 3.07 7.70 -40.74
CA ASN A 162 2.98 6.25 -40.85
C ASN A 162 3.81 5.68 -42.02
N ALA A 163 4.65 6.48 -42.68
CA ALA A 163 5.47 6.01 -43.80
C ALA A 163 6.44 4.91 -43.34
N LEU A 164 6.43 3.78 -44.04
CA LEU A 164 7.43 2.75 -43.87
C LEU A 164 8.65 3.04 -44.79
N ARG A 165 9.78 2.42 -44.48
CA ARG A 165 10.94 2.45 -45.34
C ARG A 165 10.63 1.80 -46.71
N ALA A 166 11.48 2.06 -47.70
CA ALA A 166 11.37 1.40 -48.99
C ALA A 166 11.42 -0.14 -48.83
N ASP A 167 10.69 -0.83 -49.67
CA ASP A 167 10.63 -2.29 -49.67
C ASP A 167 12.02 -2.90 -49.93
N GLY A 168 12.41 -3.86 -49.07
CA GLY A 168 13.74 -4.45 -49.10
C GLY A 168 14.83 -3.64 -48.41
N TRP A 169 14.55 -2.47 -47.83
CA TRP A 169 15.53 -1.66 -47.12
C TRP A 169 15.63 -2.05 -45.65
N THR A 170 16.85 -2.25 -45.17
CA THR A 170 17.15 -2.35 -43.74
C THR A 170 16.98 -0.99 -43.03
N SER A 171 17.07 -0.96 -41.72
CA SER A 171 17.24 0.26 -40.92
C SER A 171 18.51 0.14 -40.07
N ALA A 172 18.56 0.79 -38.94
CA ALA A 172 19.52 0.42 -37.89
C ALA A 172 19.11 -0.91 -37.19
N ASP A 173 17.93 -1.41 -37.49
CA ASP A 173 17.42 -2.72 -37.09
C ASP A 173 17.21 -3.62 -38.31
N ALA A 174 17.47 -4.91 -38.17
CA ALA A 174 17.48 -5.85 -39.31
C ALA A 174 16.14 -5.98 -40.04
N ALA A 175 15.04 -5.74 -39.37
CA ALA A 175 13.71 -5.79 -39.95
C ALA A 175 13.36 -4.57 -40.84
N GLY A 176 14.20 -3.54 -40.89
CA GLY A 176 13.83 -2.27 -41.51
C GLY A 176 12.82 -1.47 -40.69
N LEU A 177 12.70 -1.75 -39.41
CA LEU A 177 11.87 -1.08 -38.43
C LEU A 177 12.65 -0.04 -37.62
N PRO A 178 12.02 0.96 -37.03
CA PRO A 178 12.66 1.84 -36.07
C PRO A 178 12.87 1.14 -34.72
N ILE A 179 13.98 1.44 -34.04
CA ILE A 179 14.32 0.87 -32.74
C ILE A 179 13.56 1.55 -31.61
N VAL A 180 13.63 2.90 -31.53
CA VAL A 180 13.10 3.68 -30.40
C VAL A 180 11.63 3.40 -30.10
N PRO A 181 10.72 3.28 -31.08
CA PRO A 181 9.31 3.00 -30.81
C PRO A 181 9.04 1.67 -30.11
N GLY A 182 10.00 0.75 -30.13
CA GLY A 182 9.89 -0.55 -29.48
C GLY A 182 10.64 -0.67 -28.15
N LEU A 183 11.33 0.37 -27.69
CA LEU A 183 12.11 0.33 -26.45
C LEU A 183 11.23 0.53 -25.23
N VAL A 184 11.43 -0.31 -24.21
CA VAL A 184 10.88 -0.07 -22.87
C VAL A 184 11.66 1.05 -22.21
N THR A 185 10.98 2.12 -21.79
CA THR A 185 11.60 3.22 -21.06
C THR A 185 11.19 3.22 -19.58
N TYR A 186 12.09 3.66 -18.71
CA TYR A 186 11.78 3.76 -17.28
C TYR A 186 10.60 4.71 -17.01
N ASP A 187 10.53 5.83 -17.71
CA ASP A 187 9.49 6.84 -17.49
C ASP A 187 8.09 6.32 -17.81
N GLU A 188 7.94 5.46 -18.83
CA GLU A 188 6.66 4.79 -19.12
C GLU A 188 6.29 3.81 -18.02
N VAL A 189 7.23 2.99 -17.58
CA VAL A 189 6.99 2.05 -16.48
C VAL A 189 6.64 2.79 -15.19
N ALA A 190 7.33 3.87 -14.88
CA ALA A 190 7.04 4.73 -13.72
C ALA A 190 5.67 5.43 -13.84
N SER A 191 5.22 5.74 -15.06
CA SER A 191 3.86 6.29 -15.31
C SER A 191 2.75 5.25 -15.11
N GLY A 192 3.10 3.95 -15.07
CA GLY A 192 2.19 2.84 -14.88
C GLY A 192 1.65 2.22 -16.17
N GLU A 193 1.99 2.71 -17.36
CA GLU A 193 1.49 2.18 -18.63
C GLU A 193 2.49 2.37 -19.78
N ILE A 194 2.75 1.31 -20.55
CA ILE A 194 3.39 1.33 -21.87
C ILE A 194 2.29 1.19 -22.91
N LYS A 195 2.27 2.05 -23.93
CA LYS A 195 1.19 2.16 -24.93
C LYS A 195 1.62 1.77 -26.34
N HIS A 196 2.61 0.93 -26.47
CA HIS A 196 3.14 0.45 -27.74
C HIS A 196 3.60 -1.01 -27.64
N ALA A 197 3.83 -1.64 -28.78
CA ALA A 197 4.48 -2.94 -28.87
C ALA A 197 5.96 -2.84 -28.50
N ILE A 198 6.52 -3.90 -27.93
CA ILE A 198 7.91 -3.94 -27.51
C ILE A 198 8.73 -4.66 -28.58
N ARG A 199 9.93 -4.14 -28.89
CA ARG A 199 10.92 -4.78 -29.76
C ARG A 199 11.48 -6.03 -29.07
N PHE A 200 11.62 -7.14 -29.84
CA PHE A 200 12.31 -8.32 -29.34
C PHE A 200 13.13 -9.03 -30.43
N THR A 201 14.04 -9.91 -30.01
CA THR A 201 14.94 -10.67 -30.89
C THR A 201 14.74 -12.18 -30.74
N VAL A 202 15.18 -12.92 -31.76
CA VAL A 202 15.21 -14.39 -31.77
C VAL A 202 16.50 -14.89 -32.42
N PRO A 203 16.98 -16.13 -32.12
CA PRO A 203 18.24 -16.64 -32.65
C PRO A 203 18.26 -16.84 -34.17
N GLN A 204 17.13 -17.18 -34.75
CA GLN A 204 17.03 -17.51 -36.17
C GLN A 204 15.69 -17.03 -36.72
N THR A 205 15.76 -16.32 -37.83
CA THR A 205 14.59 -15.87 -38.57
C THR A 205 14.54 -16.53 -39.95
N ARG A 206 13.42 -16.42 -40.62
CA ARG A 206 13.22 -16.86 -41.98
C ARG A 206 13.75 -15.81 -42.98
N LYS A 207 14.25 -16.23 -44.14
CA LYS A 207 14.57 -15.34 -45.30
C LYS A 207 13.28 -14.75 -45.86
N ALA A 208 12.54 -14.03 -45.03
CA ALA A 208 11.27 -13.38 -45.35
C ALA A 208 10.93 -12.38 -44.25
N TYR A 209 10.09 -11.43 -44.59
CA TYR A 209 9.47 -10.51 -43.60
C TYR A 209 7.95 -10.46 -43.81
N THR A 210 7.27 -9.91 -42.85
CA THR A 210 5.86 -9.58 -42.91
C THR A 210 5.66 -8.14 -42.48
N TRP A 211 4.59 -7.51 -42.94
CA TRP A 211 4.23 -6.18 -42.49
C TRP A 211 4.21 -6.12 -40.93
N PRO A 212 4.73 -5.06 -40.32
CA PRO A 212 5.24 -3.81 -40.91
C PRO A 212 6.72 -3.83 -41.31
N ALA A 213 7.45 -4.94 -41.11
CA ALA A 213 8.86 -5.04 -41.51
C ALA A 213 9.06 -4.86 -43.04
N ARG A 214 10.26 -4.43 -43.42
CA ARG A 214 10.62 -4.13 -44.79
C ARG A 214 11.83 -4.94 -45.30
N HIS A 215 12.52 -5.63 -44.37
CA HIS A 215 13.77 -6.33 -44.69
C HIS A 215 13.87 -7.64 -43.90
N TYR A 216 14.73 -8.54 -44.33
CA TYR A 216 15.12 -9.77 -43.64
C TYR A 216 16.65 -9.90 -43.61
N ALA A 217 17.17 -10.46 -42.52
CA ALA A 217 18.62 -10.70 -42.36
C ALA A 217 18.87 -12.17 -42.01
N SER A 218 18.44 -13.09 -42.88
CA SER A 218 18.62 -14.53 -42.67
C SER A 218 18.68 -15.28 -44.01
N SER A 219 19.33 -16.44 -43.99
CA SER A 219 19.35 -17.38 -45.11
C SER A 219 18.37 -18.56 -44.93
N GLN A 220 17.70 -18.68 -43.77
CA GLN A 220 16.83 -19.81 -43.47
C GLN A 220 15.52 -19.74 -44.29
N THR A 221 15.11 -20.84 -44.91
CA THR A 221 13.92 -20.88 -45.75
C THR A 221 12.76 -21.69 -45.14
N GLY A 222 13.04 -22.41 -44.07
CA GLY A 222 12.04 -23.29 -43.42
C GLY A 222 10.87 -22.50 -42.82
N ALA A 223 9.63 -23.01 -43.00
CA ALA A 223 8.44 -22.36 -42.50
C ALA A 223 8.32 -22.30 -40.98
N GLN A 224 9.12 -23.10 -40.26
CA GLN A 224 9.19 -23.09 -38.79
C GLN A 224 9.91 -21.87 -38.23
N TYR A 225 10.69 -21.15 -39.02
CA TYR A 225 11.36 -19.94 -38.58
C TYR A 225 10.43 -18.74 -38.67
N PRO A 226 10.37 -17.88 -37.65
CA PRO A 226 9.58 -16.65 -37.72
C PRO A 226 10.16 -15.69 -38.74
N ARG A 227 9.31 -14.89 -39.37
CA ARG A 227 9.70 -13.81 -40.28
C ARG A 227 10.02 -12.55 -39.49
N MET A 228 10.88 -11.68 -39.98
CA MET A 228 10.97 -10.30 -39.46
C MET A 228 9.59 -9.63 -39.53
N GLY A 229 9.25 -8.86 -38.50
CA GLY A 229 7.93 -8.24 -38.36
C GLY A 229 6.86 -9.12 -37.72
N GLU A 230 7.08 -10.41 -37.51
CA GLU A 230 6.10 -11.27 -36.83
C GLU A 230 5.77 -10.73 -35.46
N ARG A 231 4.50 -10.74 -35.11
CA ARG A 231 4.01 -10.24 -33.84
C ARG A 231 3.59 -11.36 -32.91
N PHE A 232 4.02 -11.26 -31.67
CA PHE A 232 3.65 -12.19 -30.60
C PHE A 232 3.01 -11.39 -29.48
N ARG A 233 2.18 -12.05 -28.67
CA ARG A 233 1.65 -11.45 -27.44
C ARG A 233 1.72 -12.44 -26.28
N LEU A 234 1.85 -11.91 -25.09
CA LEU A 234 1.70 -12.68 -23.87
C LEU A 234 0.23 -13.13 -23.74
N LYS A 235 0.01 -14.43 -23.50
CA LYS A 235 -1.34 -15.01 -23.39
C LYS A 235 -2.17 -14.28 -22.33
N ALA A 236 -3.43 -14.01 -22.63
CA ALA A 236 -4.37 -13.36 -21.72
C ALA A 236 -4.49 -14.12 -20.39
N SER A 237 -4.43 -15.47 -20.43
CA SER A 237 -4.53 -16.34 -19.26
C SER A 237 -3.29 -16.37 -18.36
N PHE A 238 -2.16 -15.79 -18.77
CA PHE A 238 -0.95 -15.74 -17.92
C PHE A 238 -1.16 -14.80 -16.75
N ASP A 239 -1.04 -15.34 -15.53
CA ASP A 239 -1.20 -14.54 -14.31
C ASP A 239 0.05 -13.69 -14.03
N ILE A 240 -0.12 -12.38 -13.98
CA ILE A 240 0.93 -11.40 -13.70
C ILE A 240 0.90 -10.86 -12.27
N SER A 241 -0.07 -11.27 -11.45
CA SER A 241 -0.31 -10.69 -10.12
C SER A 241 0.83 -10.90 -9.13
N SER A 242 1.63 -11.95 -9.32
CA SER A 242 2.79 -12.26 -8.47
C SER A 242 4.09 -11.53 -8.84
N TYR A 243 4.08 -10.76 -9.93
CA TYR A 243 5.22 -9.98 -10.37
C TYR A 243 5.27 -8.61 -9.68
N PRO A 244 6.48 -8.00 -9.52
CA PRO A 244 6.61 -6.63 -9.06
C PRO A 244 5.80 -5.63 -9.91
N ALA A 245 5.39 -4.50 -9.34
CA ALA A 245 4.49 -3.55 -9.99
C ALA A 245 5.04 -2.99 -11.31
N ASP A 246 6.33 -2.68 -11.37
CA ASP A 246 7.06 -2.23 -12.55
C ASP A 246 7.08 -3.30 -13.65
N VAL A 247 7.37 -4.55 -13.30
CA VAL A 247 7.34 -5.70 -14.23
C VAL A 247 5.92 -5.94 -14.73
N GLN A 248 4.89 -5.78 -13.88
CA GLN A 248 3.51 -5.89 -14.33
C GLN A 248 3.14 -4.86 -15.41
N VAL A 249 3.73 -3.65 -15.41
CA VAL A 249 3.52 -2.67 -16.48
C VAL A 249 3.99 -3.22 -17.82
N ILE A 250 5.21 -3.78 -17.86
CA ILE A 250 5.80 -4.40 -19.06
C ILE A 250 4.93 -5.57 -19.53
N LEU A 251 4.54 -6.46 -18.63
CA LEU A 251 3.72 -7.63 -18.96
C LEU A 251 2.31 -7.25 -19.46
N ARG A 252 1.72 -6.18 -18.94
CA ARG A 252 0.45 -5.64 -19.46
C ARG A 252 0.59 -5.14 -20.89
N ALA A 253 1.69 -4.44 -21.21
CA ALA A 253 1.96 -4.01 -22.58
C ALA A 253 2.10 -5.20 -23.54
N MET A 254 2.82 -6.25 -23.12
CA MET A 254 2.97 -7.48 -23.90
C MET A 254 1.65 -8.21 -24.14
N LYS A 255 0.70 -8.13 -23.21
CA LYS A 255 -0.65 -8.67 -23.42
C LYS A 255 -1.45 -7.83 -24.41
N LYS A 256 -1.38 -6.51 -24.29
CA LYS A 256 -2.23 -5.58 -25.05
C LYS A 256 -1.66 -5.26 -26.42
N TYR A 257 -0.38 -4.92 -26.48
CA TYR A 257 0.28 -4.49 -27.72
C TYR A 257 1.22 -5.56 -28.29
N GLY A 258 1.58 -6.56 -27.48
CA GLY A 258 2.49 -7.63 -27.91
C GLY A 258 3.93 -7.19 -28.05
N VAL A 259 4.71 -8.06 -28.71
CA VAL A 259 6.11 -7.83 -29.07
C VAL A 259 6.28 -8.03 -30.58
N ILE A 260 7.12 -7.20 -31.23
CA ILE A 260 7.40 -7.27 -32.69
C ILE A 260 8.83 -7.77 -32.88
N LEU A 261 8.99 -8.79 -33.72
CA LEU A 261 10.29 -9.33 -34.08
C LEU A 261 11.02 -8.38 -35.02
N ALA A 262 12.08 -7.78 -34.52
CA ALA A 262 12.79 -6.70 -35.21
C ALA A 262 14.21 -7.06 -35.62
N ASP A 263 14.84 -8.06 -34.92
CA ASP A 263 16.21 -8.47 -35.26
C ASP A 263 16.49 -9.93 -34.91
N ASN A 264 17.63 -10.44 -35.45
CA ASN A 264 18.26 -11.65 -34.97
C ASN A 264 19.07 -11.33 -33.69
N GLY A 265 19.10 -12.27 -32.75
CA GLY A 265 19.80 -12.09 -31.47
C GLY A 265 19.55 -13.28 -30.58
N SER A 266 19.55 -13.08 -29.27
CA SER A 266 19.19 -14.14 -28.34
C SER A 266 17.68 -14.35 -28.26
N ALA A 267 17.28 -15.58 -27.85
CA ALA A 267 15.87 -15.96 -27.76
C ALA A 267 15.14 -15.15 -26.68
N TRP A 268 14.05 -14.50 -27.05
CA TRP A 268 13.16 -13.76 -26.14
C TRP A 268 13.85 -12.60 -25.42
N TYR A 269 14.84 -11.95 -26.05
CA TYR A 269 15.40 -10.71 -25.55
C TYR A 269 14.49 -9.56 -25.95
N ILE A 270 14.09 -8.75 -25.00
CA ILE A 270 13.33 -7.52 -25.19
C ILE A 270 14.24 -6.32 -24.95
N SER A 271 14.08 -5.29 -25.77
CA SER A 271 14.95 -4.12 -25.72
C SER A 271 14.33 -2.98 -24.93
N GLY A 272 15.18 -2.21 -24.26
CA GLY A 272 14.80 -1.01 -23.54
C GLY A 272 15.97 -0.06 -23.39
N THR A 273 15.75 1.06 -22.70
CA THR A 273 16.78 2.06 -22.48
C THR A 273 17.53 1.82 -21.18
N PRO A 274 18.86 2.09 -21.14
CA PRO A 274 19.59 2.13 -19.87
C PRO A 274 19.06 3.26 -18.99
N ASP A 275 18.84 2.97 -17.70
CA ASP A 275 18.45 3.99 -16.72
C ASP A 275 18.87 3.52 -15.32
N SER A 276 19.56 4.37 -14.58
CA SER A 276 20.05 4.06 -13.23
C SER A 276 18.92 3.86 -12.20
N ARG A 277 17.70 4.21 -12.55
CA ARG A 277 16.51 4.05 -11.69
C ARG A 277 15.88 2.65 -11.79
N TRP A 278 16.27 1.80 -12.77
CA TRP A 278 15.76 0.44 -12.87
C TRP A 278 16.09 -0.37 -11.61
N ASN A 279 15.16 -1.24 -11.23
CA ASN A 279 15.42 -2.29 -10.25
C ASN A 279 15.73 -3.60 -10.99
N ASP A 280 17.02 -3.92 -11.14
CA ASP A 280 17.47 -5.09 -11.90
C ASP A 280 17.03 -6.42 -11.26
N ASP A 281 16.83 -6.46 -9.92
CA ASP A 281 16.25 -7.64 -9.24
C ASP A 281 14.80 -7.86 -9.67
N ASN A 282 14.02 -6.79 -9.81
CA ASN A 282 12.66 -6.87 -10.33
C ASN A 282 12.67 -7.30 -11.81
N LEU A 283 13.50 -6.67 -12.64
CA LEU A 283 13.62 -7.01 -14.07
C LEU A 283 14.01 -8.47 -14.27
N SER A 284 14.90 -9.02 -13.44
CA SER A 284 15.34 -10.42 -13.50
C SER A 284 14.16 -11.40 -13.38
N ARG A 285 13.05 -11.00 -12.74
CA ARG A 285 11.85 -11.82 -12.61
C ARG A 285 11.17 -12.11 -13.96
N LEU A 286 11.43 -11.30 -14.99
CA LEU A 286 10.95 -11.57 -16.35
C LEU A 286 11.43 -12.92 -16.89
N SER A 287 12.55 -13.45 -16.41
CA SER A 287 13.04 -14.79 -16.77
C SER A 287 12.07 -15.93 -16.41
N GLY A 288 11.12 -15.69 -15.51
CA GLY A 288 10.02 -16.58 -15.19
C GLY A 288 8.95 -16.68 -16.29
N VAL A 289 8.87 -15.70 -17.18
CA VAL A 289 7.96 -15.71 -18.34
C VAL A 289 8.63 -16.49 -19.46
N LYS A 290 8.05 -17.61 -19.85
CA LYS A 290 8.65 -18.52 -20.86
C LYS A 290 8.05 -18.27 -22.25
N GLY A 291 8.80 -18.63 -23.30
CA GLY A 291 8.30 -18.59 -24.67
C GLY A 291 6.91 -19.27 -24.82
N SER A 292 6.68 -20.37 -24.11
CA SER A 292 5.37 -21.07 -24.08
C SER A 292 4.22 -20.22 -23.52
N ASN A 293 4.50 -19.12 -22.84
CA ASN A 293 3.49 -18.17 -22.37
C ASN A 293 3.05 -17.17 -23.45
N PHE A 294 3.77 -17.13 -24.58
CA PHE A 294 3.44 -16.30 -25.73
C PHE A 294 2.63 -17.06 -26.77
N GLU A 295 2.06 -16.33 -27.70
CA GLU A 295 1.37 -16.83 -28.90
C GLU A 295 1.64 -15.88 -30.06
N ALA A 296 1.90 -16.44 -31.25
CA ALA A 296 2.00 -15.68 -32.49
C ALA A 296 0.59 -15.32 -32.97
N ILE A 297 0.42 -14.06 -33.36
CA ILE A 297 -0.91 -13.54 -33.78
C ILE A 297 -0.94 -13.23 -35.27
N ASP A 298 -2.14 -13.29 -35.84
CA ASP A 298 -2.39 -12.87 -37.20
C ASP A 298 -2.80 -11.40 -37.23
N GLU A 299 -1.87 -10.54 -37.63
CA GLU A 299 -2.10 -9.10 -37.78
C GLU A 299 -2.42 -8.68 -39.23
N SER A 300 -2.56 -9.63 -40.16
CA SER A 300 -2.85 -9.34 -41.58
C SER A 300 -4.12 -8.51 -41.77
N GLY A 301 -5.10 -8.69 -40.88
CA GLY A 301 -6.32 -7.90 -40.83
C GLY A 301 -6.16 -6.44 -40.46
N LEU A 302 -5.02 -6.06 -39.87
CA LEU A 302 -4.71 -4.67 -39.48
C LEU A 302 -4.15 -3.84 -40.65
N MET A 303 -3.45 -4.46 -41.57
CA MET A 303 -2.81 -3.77 -42.68
C MET A 303 -3.81 -3.05 -43.58
N ILE A 304 -3.63 -1.75 -43.77
CA ILE A 304 -4.40 -0.92 -44.67
C ILE A 304 -3.70 -0.82 -46.03
N ASP A 305 -2.40 -0.51 -45.98
CA ASP A 305 -1.51 -0.35 -47.12
C ASP A 305 -0.15 -1.01 -46.79
N PRO A 306 0.40 -1.88 -47.63
CA PRO A 306 1.67 -2.54 -47.40
C PRO A 306 2.87 -1.56 -47.25
N ASN A 307 2.75 -0.34 -47.73
CA ASN A 307 3.79 0.70 -47.63
C ASN A 307 3.55 1.71 -46.52
N SER A 308 2.53 1.48 -45.70
CA SER A 308 2.21 2.33 -44.54
C SER A 308 2.16 1.51 -43.25
N GLY A 309 2.67 2.05 -42.16
CA GLY A 309 2.51 1.54 -40.81
C GLY A 309 1.12 1.86 -40.21
N ALA A 310 0.24 2.54 -40.95
CA ALA A 310 -1.13 2.76 -40.51
C ALA A 310 -1.88 1.42 -40.42
N ALA A 311 -2.43 1.14 -39.26
CA ALA A 311 -3.23 -0.03 -38.97
C ALA A 311 -4.72 0.32 -38.97
N LYS A 312 -5.53 -0.60 -39.49
CA LYS A 312 -6.98 -0.53 -39.23
C LYS A 312 -7.14 -0.48 -37.72
N GLN A 313 -7.67 0.63 -37.25
CA GLN A 313 -8.07 0.69 -35.87
C GLN A 313 -9.15 -0.39 -35.71
N SER A 314 -8.86 -1.37 -34.88
CA SER A 314 -9.95 -2.15 -34.33
C SER A 314 -10.98 -1.12 -33.89
N THR A 315 -12.22 -1.23 -34.29
CA THR A 315 -13.30 -0.57 -33.57
C THR A 315 -13.29 -1.21 -32.19
N THR A 316 -12.26 -0.84 -31.40
CA THR A 316 -12.23 -1.17 -29.99
C THR A 316 -13.51 -0.53 -29.48
N THR A 317 -14.49 -1.36 -29.22
CA THR A 317 -15.60 -0.96 -28.38
C THR A 317 -14.92 -0.44 -27.14
N VAL A 318 -14.88 0.90 -27.02
CA VAL A 318 -14.21 1.56 -25.90
C VAL A 318 -14.82 0.95 -24.65
N VAL A 319 -14.00 0.21 -23.89
CA VAL A 319 -14.49 -0.35 -22.65
C VAL A 319 -14.89 0.83 -21.78
N SER A 320 -16.16 0.92 -21.45
CA SER A 320 -16.66 1.92 -20.53
C SER A 320 -17.35 1.26 -19.34
N VAL A 321 -17.28 1.94 -18.20
CA VAL A 321 -17.93 1.52 -16.96
C VAL A 321 -18.97 2.57 -16.61
N ALA A 322 -20.13 2.14 -16.17
CA ALA A 322 -21.11 3.00 -15.52
C ALA A 322 -21.42 2.45 -14.13
N VAL A 323 -21.60 3.34 -13.14
CA VAL A 323 -21.98 3.00 -11.76
C VAL A 323 -23.34 3.60 -11.46
N SER A 324 -24.21 2.84 -10.83
CA SER A 324 -25.53 3.29 -10.39
C SER A 324 -25.80 2.82 -8.95
N PRO A 325 -26.34 3.72 -8.09
CA PRO A 325 -26.56 5.15 -8.31
C PRO A 325 -25.23 5.92 -8.37
N THR A 326 -25.21 7.12 -8.96
CA THR A 326 -24.02 8.00 -9.05
C THR A 326 -23.78 8.80 -7.79
N THR A 327 -24.80 8.89 -6.92
CA THR A 327 -24.72 9.57 -5.62
C THR A 327 -25.52 8.81 -4.57
N ALA A 328 -25.10 8.88 -3.32
CA ALA A 328 -25.85 8.39 -2.16
C ALA A 328 -25.62 9.30 -0.94
N ALA A 329 -26.63 9.35 -0.06
CA ALA A 329 -26.50 9.99 1.25
C ALA A 329 -26.78 8.94 2.33
N LEU A 330 -25.80 8.68 3.17
CA LEU A 330 -25.85 7.64 4.20
C LEU A 330 -25.56 8.23 5.58
N LYS A 331 -26.11 7.60 6.58
CA LYS A 331 -25.64 7.78 7.96
C LYS A 331 -24.52 6.78 8.26
N THR A 332 -23.72 7.07 9.27
CA THR A 332 -22.69 6.16 9.77
C THR A 332 -23.25 4.76 9.99
N GLY A 333 -22.53 3.74 9.50
CA GLY A 333 -22.90 2.32 9.59
C GLY A 333 -23.98 1.84 8.61
N GLN A 334 -24.62 2.73 7.84
CA GLN A 334 -25.61 2.34 6.83
C GLN A 334 -24.94 1.76 5.57
N THR A 335 -25.70 1.01 4.80
CA THR A 335 -25.24 0.36 3.56
C THR A 335 -25.96 0.90 2.33
N GLN A 336 -25.27 0.88 1.19
CA GLN A 336 -25.81 1.16 -0.15
C GLN A 336 -25.24 0.15 -1.14
N ALA A 337 -26.11 -0.49 -1.89
CA ALA A 337 -25.69 -1.30 -3.02
C ALA A 337 -25.44 -0.41 -4.25
N PHE A 338 -24.25 -0.55 -4.84
CA PHE A 338 -23.90 0.01 -6.13
C PHE A 338 -23.82 -1.12 -7.16
N SER A 339 -24.31 -0.86 -8.35
CA SER A 339 -24.12 -1.74 -9.50
C SER A 339 -23.16 -1.10 -10.49
N ALA A 340 -22.34 -1.91 -11.15
CA ALA A 340 -21.51 -1.48 -12.26
C ALA A 340 -21.91 -2.22 -13.52
N SER A 341 -21.98 -1.50 -14.65
CA SER A 341 -22.12 -2.09 -15.97
C SER A 341 -20.88 -1.78 -16.79
N VAL A 342 -20.35 -2.79 -17.47
CA VAL A 342 -19.22 -2.67 -18.40
C VAL A 342 -19.75 -2.87 -19.81
N SER A 343 -19.47 -1.93 -20.71
CA SER A 343 -19.74 -2.07 -22.13
C SER A 343 -18.42 -2.05 -22.90
N GLY A 344 -18.44 -2.57 -24.13
CA GLY A 344 -17.26 -2.64 -24.97
C GLY A 344 -16.28 -3.77 -24.61
N SER A 345 -16.68 -4.74 -23.78
CA SER A 345 -15.92 -5.94 -23.51
C SER A 345 -16.83 -7.11 -23.16
N SER A 346 -16.43 -8.33 -23.51
CA SER A 346 -17.06 -9.56 -23.03
C SER A 346 -16.71 -9.84 -21.55
N ASN A 347 -15.61 -9.31 -21.04
CA ASN A 347 -15.28 -9.35 -19.62
C ASN A 347 -15.95 -8.17 -18.91
N THR A 348 -17.04 -8.44 -18.21
CA THR A 348 -17.82 -7.44 -17.45
C THR A 348 -17.42 -7.34 -15.98
N ALA A 349 -16.38 -8.06 -15.54
CA ALA A 349 -15.91 -8.01 -14.16
C ALA A 349 -15.34 -6.63 -13.81
N VAL A 350 -15.61 -6.20 -12.57
CA VAL A 350 -15.06 -4.96 -12.01
C VAL A 350 -14.39 -5.19 -10.65
N THR A 351 -13.44 -4.34 -10.33
CA THR A 351 -12.90 -4.20 -8.98
C THR A 351 -13.43 -2.93 -8.33
N TRP A 352 -13.73 -3.01 -7.03
CA TRP A 352 -14.29 -1.90 -6.28
C TRP A 352 -13.25 -1.29 -5.34
N SER A 353 -13.27 0.04 -5.22
CA SER A 353 -12.43 0.78 -4.28
C SER A 353 -13.21 1.94 -3.64
N VAL A 354 -12.74 2.39 -2.47
CA VAL A 354 -13.24 3.58 -1.78
C VAL A 354 -12.06 4.54 -1.59
N ASN A 355 -12.17 5.77 -2.11
CA ASN A 355 -11.09 6.77 -2.13
C ASN A 355 -9.75 6.19 -2.63
N GLY A 356 -9.80 5.31 -3.64
CA GLY A 356 -8.62 4.66 -4.22
C GLY A 356 -8.11 3.43 -3.44
N ILE A 357 -8.66 3.12 -2.28
CA ILE A 357 -8.30 1.94 -1.48
C ILE A 357 -9.14 0.76 -1.94
N ALA A 358 -8.51 -0.33 -2.40
CA ALA A 358 -9.21 -1.54 -2.82
C ALA A 358 -10.04 -2.12 -1.68
N GLY A 359 -11.35 -2.33 -1.92
CA GLY A 359 -12.30 -2.76 -0.89
C GLY A 359 -12.59 -1.73 0.22
N GLY A 360 -11.87 -0.60 0.26
CA GLY A 360 -12.00 0.41 1.33
C GLY A 360 -11.34 0.01 2.66
N ASN A 361 -11.67 0.74 3.73
CA ASN A 361 -11.21 0.46 5.10
C ASN A 361 -12.17 1.06 6.15
N ALA A 362 -11.84 0.91 7.44
CA ALA A 362 -12.66 1.41 8.55
C ALA A 362 -12.84 2.93 8.56
N SER A 363 -11.92 3.71 7.98
CA SER A 363 -11.98 5.19 8.00
C SER A 363 -12.86 5.78 6.91
N VAL A 364 -12.93 5.13 5.73
CA VAL A 364 -13.70 5.62 4.57
C VAL A 364 -14.90 4.73 4.25
N GLY A 365 -15.09 3.66 5.00
CA GLY A 365 -16.07 2.60 4.73
C GLY A 365 -15.50 1.51 3.82
N THR A 366 -16.25 0.43 3.69
CA THR A 366 -15.85 -0.75 2.90
C THR A 366 -16.83 -1.03 1.78
N VAL A 367 -16.33 -1.59 0.67
CA VAL A 367 -17.16 -2.05 -0.44
C VAL A 367 -16.83 -3.51 -0.76
N SER A 368 -17.87 -4.35 -0.88
CA SER A 368 -17.71 -5.76 -1.26
C SER A 368 -17.40 -5.92 -2.75
N SER A 369 -16.98 -7.13 -3.16
CA SER A 369 -16.83 -7.49 -4.57
C SER A 369 -18.13 -7.40 -5.37
N THR A 370 -19.29 -7.43 -4.70
CA THR A 370 -20.61 -7.28 -5.32
C THR A 370 -21.12 -5.84 -5.35
N GLY A 371 -20.32 -4.87 -4.87
CA GLY A 371 -20.68 -3.44 -4.87
C GLY A 371 -21.50 -2.98 -3.67
N LEU A 372 -21.65 -3.80 -2.62
CA LEU A 372 -22.31 -3.35 -1.37
C LEU A 372 -21.32 -2.51 -0.55
N TYR A 373 -21.57 -1.21 -0.49
CA TYR A 373 -20.82 -0.27 0.34
C TYR A 373 -21.43 -0.18 1.74
N THR A 374 -20.58 -0.15 2.76
CA THR A 374 -20.92 0.09 4.17
C THR A 374 -20.21 1.36 4.65
N ALA A 375 -20.95 2.35 5.10
CA ALA A 375 -20.41 3.58 5.63
C ALA A 375 -19.61 3.34 6.93
N PRO A 376 -18.54 4.10 7.21
CA PRO A 376 -17.72 3.95 8.39
C PRO A 376 -18.53 4.29 9.67
N ALA A 377 -18.04 3.85 10.83
CA ALA A 377 -18.65 4.12 12.12
C ALA A 377 -18.57 5.61 12.54
N THR A 378 -17.61 6.35 11.98
CA THR A 378 -17.44 7.80 12.20
C THR A 378 -17.50 8.53 10.87
N VAL A 379 -17.98 9.79 10.89
CA VAL A 379 -18.02 10.62 9.68
C VAL A 379 -16.58 10.93 9.25
N PRO A 380 -16.18 10.59 8.02
CA PRO A 380 -14.84 10.89 7.53
C PRO A 380 -14.66 12.41 7.30
N SER A 381 -13.41 12.84 7.22
CA SER A 381 -13.09 14.21 6.83
C SER A 381 -12.24 14.17 5.54
N PRO A 382 -12.77 14.69 4.40
CA PRO A 382 -14.10 15.24 4.19
C PRO A 382 -15.23 14.19 4.36
N ASN A 383 -16.46 14.67 4.61
CA ASN A 383 -17.63 13.81 4.82
C ASN A 383 -18.17 13.14 3.54
N THR A 384 -17.49 13.32 2.42
CA THR A 384 -17.79 12.70 1.14
C THR A 384 -16.69 11.70 0.77
N VAL A 385 -17.07 10.51 0.39
CA VAL A 385 -16.17 9.47 -0.11
C VAL A 385 -16.57 9.09 -1.54
N THR A 386 -15.62 8.59 -2.31
CA THR A 386 -15.81 8.15 -3.68
C THR A 386 -15.77 6.62 -3.74
N VAL A 387 -16.88 5.98 -4.09
CA VAL A 387 -16.95 4.56 -4.42
C VAL A 387 -16.70 4.42 -5.92
N ARG A 388 -15.69 3.63 -6.32
CA ARG A 388 -15.25 3.50 -7.71
C ARG A 388 -15.26 2.04 -8.14
N ALA A 389 -15.82 1.79 -9.32
CA ALA A 389 -15.69 0.53 -10.05
C ALA A 389 -14.68 0.71 -11.18
N THR A 390 -13.71 -0.20 -11.28
CA THR A 390 -12.71 -0.24 -12.35
C THR A 390 -12.87 -1.55 -13.11
N SER A 391 -12.91 -1.47 -14.43
CA SER A 391 -13.06 -2.68 -15.29
C SER A 391 -11.83 -3.57 -15.17
N ALA A 392 -12.06 -4.88 -15.04
CA ALA A 392 -11.00 -5.89 -15.14
C ALA A 392 -10.53 -6.09 -16.60
N ALA A 393 -11.33 -5.67 -17.60
CA ALA A 393 -10.95 -5.71 -19.01
C ALA A 393 -10.05 -4.52 -19.40
N SER A 394 -10.17 -3.39 -18.70
CA SER A 394 -9.37 -2.20 -18.96
C SER A 394 -9.21 -1.43 -17.64
N GLY A 395 -8.01 -1.44 -17.07
CA GLY A 395 -7.71 -0.73 -15.82
C GLY A 395 -7.89 0.80 -15.90
N SER A 396 -7.94 1.38 -17.10
CA SER A 396 -8.24 2.79 -17.34
C SER A 396 -9.74 3.10 -17.36
N ALA A 397 -10.59 2.11 -17.67
CA ALA A 397 -12.03 2.28 -17.71
C ALA A 397 -12.63 2.16 -16.30
N SER A 398 -13.22 3.22 -15.79
CA SER A 398 -13.80 3.25 -14.46
C SER A 398 -14.92 4.28 -14.36
N ALA A 399 -15.79 4.10 -13.39
CA ALA A 399 -16.81 5.07 -13.00
C ALA A 399 -16.90 5.17 -11.47
N SER A 400 -17.40 6.29 -10.99
CA SER A 400 -17.45 6.58 -9.56
C SER A 400 -18.81 7.08 -9.13
N ALA A 401 -19.14 6.81 -7.87
CA ALA A 401 -20.29 7.38 -7.16
C ALA A 401 -19.80 8.19 -5.96
N ALA A 402 -20.41 9.33 -5.71
CA ALA A 402 -20.16 10.15 -4.53
C ALA A 402 -21.09 9.76 -3.39
N VAL A 403 -20.55 9.47 -2.21
CA VAL A 403 -21.32 9.12 -1.03
C VAL A 403 -21.09 10.16 0.05
N THR A 404 -22.14 10.92 0.41
CA THR A 404 -22.11 11.84 1.54
C THR A 404 -22.50 11.11 2.82
N ILE A 405 -21.65 11.18 3.83
CA ILE A 405 -21.86 10.49 5.11
C ILE A 405 -22.19 11.53 6.16
N SER A 406 -23.28 11.29 6.88
CA SER A 406 -23.72 12.09 8.01
C SER A 406 -23.77 11.24 9.28
N GLN A 407 -23.68 11.90 10.41
CA GLN A 407 -23.79 11.21 11.69
C GLN A 407 -25.24 10.76 11.93
N VAL A 408 -25.40 9.59 12.56
CA VAL A 408 -26.68 9.25 13.17
C VAL A 408 -26.88 10.23 14.32
N VAL A 409 -27.81 11.18 14.18
CA VAL A 409 -28.22 12.03 15.29
C VAL A 409 -29.08 11.15 16.22
N VAL A 410 -28.46 10.63 17.26
CA VAL A 410 -29.16 9.98 18.35
C VAL A 410 -29.53 11.09 19.34
N ALA A 411 -30.73 11.04 19.91
CA ALA A 411 -31.07 11.96 21.00
C ALA A 411 -29.99 11.89 22.08
N ALA A 412 -29.64 13.04 22.65
CA ALA A 412 -28.61 13.10 23.69
C ALA A 412 -28.93 12.06 24.78
N PRO A 413 -27.95 11.32 25.28
CA PRO A 413 -28.17 10.34 26.31
C PRO A 413 -28.71 11.04 27.59
N THR A 414 -29.50 10.33 28.37
CA THR A 414 -29.93 10.80 29.70
C THR A 414 -29.57 9.77 30.75
N ILE A 415 -29.16 10.21 31.93
CA ILE A 415 -28.97 9.35 33.09
C ILE A 415 -30.19 9.48 33.98
N VAL A 416 -30.80 8.35 34.28
CA VAL A 416 -31.88 8.24 35.27
C VAL A 416 -31.32 7.89 36.64
N SER A 417 -30.35 6.97 36.70
CA SER A 417 -29.71 6.60 37.97
C SER A 417 -28.32 6.05 37.78
N VAL A 418 -27.52 6.16 38.85
CA VAL A 418 -26.18 5.55 38.96
C VAL A 418 -26.17 4.65 40.20
N ASN A 419 -25.80 3.41 40.03
CA ASN A 419 -25.74 2.43 41.12
C ASN A 419 -24.36 1.76 41.19
N PRO A 420 -23.70 1.77 42.37
CA PRO A 420 -24.10 2.42 43.59
C PRO A 420 -24.01 3.95 43.54
N ALA A 421 -24.84 4.65 44.32
CA ALA A 421 -24.82 6.10 44.46
C ALA A 421 -23.62 6.61 45.29
N SER A 422 -22.93 5.70 45.97
CA SER A 422 -21.67 5.98 46.68
C SER A 422 -20.68 4.83 46.49
N VAL A 423 -19.40 5.15 46.43
CA VAL A 423 -18.29 4.20 46.36
C VAL A 423 -17.24 4.55 47.41
N GLN A 424 -16.37 3.61 47.76
CA GLN A 424 -15.20 3.91 48.60
C GLN A 424 -14.03 4.33 47.74
N THR A 425 -13.01 4.98 48.34
CA THR A 425 -11.71 5.15 47.68
C THR A 425 -11.14 3.80 47.32
N GLY A 426 -10.54 3.71 46.12
CA GLY A 426 -10.09 2.45 45.53
C GLY A 426 -10.88 2.08 44.27
N ALA A 427 -10.80 0.82 43.88
CA ALA A 427 -11.48 0.30 42.69
C ALA A 427 -13.00 0.24 42.88
N PHE A 428 -13.74 0.63 41.82
CA PHE A 428 -15.18 0.59 41.82
C PHE A 428 -15.76 0.20 40.47
N THR A 429 -17.02 -0.22 40.45
CA THR A 429 -17.82 -0.41 39.25
C THR A 429 -19.16 0.26 39.41
N LEU A 430 -19.59 1.00 38.40
CA LEU A 430 -20.89 1.67 38.34
C LEU A 430 -21.77 1.01 37.28
N THR A 431 -23.04 0.89 37.55
CA THR A 431 -24.09 0.60 36.57
C THR A 431 -24.92 1.86 36.42
N ILE A 432 -24.95 2.41 35.22
CA ILE A 432 -25.69 3.61 34.88
C ILE A 432 -26.92 3.20 34.08
N THR A 433 -28.10 3.60 34.52
CA THR A 433 -29.36 3.41 33.79
C THR A 433 -29.84 4.75 33.24
N GLY A 434 -30.42 4.71 32.04
CA GLY A 434 -30.85 5.91 31.35
C GLY A 434 -31.48 5.63 29.99
N THR A 435 -31.34 6.54 29.06
CA THR A 435 -31.80 6.37 27.67
C THR A 435 -30.79 6.94 26.69
N GLY A 436 -30.86 6.50 25.42
CA GLY A 436 -30.05 7.05 24.36
C GLY A 436 -28.59 6.60 24.39
N PHE A 437 -28.24 5.55 25.10
CA PHE A 437 -26.90 4.95 25.07
C PHE A 437 -26.72 4.17 23.77
N VAL A 438 -25.54 4.33 23.13
CA VAL A 438 -25.19 3.66 21.87
C VAL A 438 -23.85 2.93 21.99
N ASN A 439 -23.56 2.06 21.07
CA ASN A 439 -22.23 1.43 21.03
C ASN A 439 -21.15 2.52 20.94
N GLY A 440 -20.15 2.45 21.82
CA GLY A 440 -19.10 3.47 21.93
C GLY A 440 -19.44 4.63 22.87
N SER A 441 -20.58 4.62 23.59
CA SER A 441 -20.85 5.54 24.72
C SER A 441 -19.80 5.37 25.81
N VAL A 442 -19.31 6.49 26.35
CA VAL A 442 -18.24 6.53 27.36
C VAL A 442 -18.80 7.23 28.62
N VAL A 443 -18.63 6.58 29.77
CA VAL A 443 -18.91 7.18 31.08
C VAL A 443 -17.72 8.05 31.47
N THR A 444 -17.98 9.28 31.94
CA THR A 444 -16.99 10.09 32.62
C THR A 444 -17.28 10.15 34.12
N PHE A 445 -16.24 10.15 34.93
CA PHE A 445 -16.25 10.25 36.36
C PHE A 445 -15.31 11.35 36.78
N ASP A 446 -15.80 12.42 37.35
CA ASP A 446 -15.01 13.63 37.66
C ASP A 446 -14.31 14.20 36.42
N GLY A 447 -14.94 14.13 35.24
CA GLY A 447 -14.40 14.57 33.96
C GLY A 447 -13.44 13.58 33.25
N ALA A 448 -12.99 12.54 33.94
CA ALA A 448 -12.13 11.51 33.35
C ALA A 448 -12.95 10.37 32.74
N ALA A 449 -12.56 9.93 31.53
CA ALA A 449 -13.20 8.81 30.86
C ALA A 449 -12.89 7.49 31.55
N LEU A 450 -13.92 6.66 31.76
CA LEU A 450 -13.80 5.33 32.34
C LEU A 450 -13.89 4.23 31.26
N PRO A 451 -13.22 3.09 31.44
CA PRO A 451 -13.51 1.86 30.74
C PRO A 451 -15.01 1.55 30.85
N THR A 452 -15.71 1.59 29.71
CA THR A 452 -17.17 1.52 29.65
C THR A 452 -17.62 0.36 28.79
N THR A 453 -18.60 -0.39 29.23
CA THR A 453 -19.30 -1.43 28.48
C THR A 453 -20.76 -1.03 28.31
N VAL A 454 -21.20 -0.86 27.06
CA VAL A 454 -22.64 -0.65 26.76
C VAL A 454 -23.34 -2.00 26.81
N VAL A 455 -24.27 -2.13 27.78
CA VAL A 455 -25.06 -3.35 27.97
C VAL A 455 -26.30 -3.32 27.08
N SER A 456 -26.95 -2.14 26.99
CA SER A 456 -28.12 -1.89 26.15
C SER A 456 -28.27 -0.38 25.92
N ALA A 457 -29.24 0.02 25.09
CA ALA A 457 -29.57 1.44 24.88
C ALA A 457 -30.02 2.17 26.17
N THR A 458 -30.26 1.42 27.27
CA THR A 458 -30.71 1.95 28.55
C THR A 458 -29.78 1.62 29.71
N SER A 459 -28.67 0.91 29.49
CA SER A 459 -27.73 0.51 30.56
C SER A 459 -26.31 0.48 30.08
N VAL A 460 -25.40 1.12 30.84
CA VAL A 460 -23.97 1.02 30.67
C VAL A 460 -23.29 0.68 31.99
N LYS A 461 -22.17 -0.04 31.94
CA LYS A 461 -21.28 -0.34 33.07
C LYS A 461 -19.94 0.34 32.87
N ALA A 462 -19.42 0.92 33.96
CA ALA A 462 -18.10 1.53 33.92
C ALA A 462 -17.30 1.19 35.18
N SER A 463 -16.01 0.99 35.03
CA SER A 463 -15.10 0.67 36.14
C SER A 463 -14.01 1.72 36.26
N GLY A 464 -13.59 2.04 37.48
CA GLY A 464 -12.57 3.03 37.74
C GLY A 464 -11.88 2.86 39.08
N ASN A 465 -11.05 3.83 39.41
CA ASN A 465 -10.37 3.93 40.73
C ASN A 465 -10.49 5.36 41.26
N ALA A 466 -11.04 5.53 42.44
CA ALA A 466 -11.21 6.82 43.10
C ALA A 466 -10.10 7.04 44.13
N ALA A 467 -9.25 8.05 43.93
CA ALA A 467 -8.11 8.32 44.79
C ALA A 467 -8.47 9.09 46.07
N THR A 468 -9.51 9.95 46.03
CA THR A 468 -9.85 10.86 47.13
C THR A 468 -11.33 10.86 47.41
N ALA A 469 -11.69 11.00 48.68
CA ALA A 469 -13.08 11.12 49.14
C ALA A 469 -13.65 12.50 48.77
N LYS A 470 -14.64 12.52 47.88
CA LYS A 470 -15.34 13.73 47.43
C LYS A 470 -16.63 13.34 46.69
N THR A 471 -17.53 14.29 46.49
CA THR A 471 -18.64 14.11 45.55
C THR A 471 -18.17 14.44 44.13
N VAL A 472 -18.46 13.56 43.20
CA VAL A 472 -18.02 13.67 41.79
C VAL A 472 -19.22 13.63 40.85
N ALA A 473 -19.08 14.26 39.71
CA ALA A 473 -20.06 14.23 38.64
C ALA A 473 -19.82 13.02 37.73
N VAL A 474 -20.91 12.30 37.42
CA VAL A 474 -20.93 11.22 36.42
C VAL A 474 -21.77 11.67 35.23
N THR A 475 -21.22 11.57 34.02
CA THR A 475 -21.92 11.81 32.76
C THR A 475 -21.67 10.68 31.79
N VAL A 476 -22.51 10.54 30.77
CA VAL A 476 -22.32 9.63 29.65
C VAL A 476 -22.21 10.46 28.37
N ARG A 477 -21.16 10.22 27.59
CA ARG A 477 -20.94 10.86 26.30
C ARG A 477 -21.02 9.83 25.17
N ASN A 478 -21.85 10.11 24.18
CA ASN A 478 -21.97 9.31 22.98
C ASN A 478 -20.84 9.65 21.97
N PRO A 479 -20.53 8.77 20.98
CA PRO A 479 -19.53 9.01 19.94
C PRO A 479 -19.81 10.26 19.08
N ASP A 480 -21.09 10.66 18.97
CA ASP A 480 -21.50 11.88 18.28
C ASP A 480 -21.16 13.18 19.04
N GLY A 481 -20.59 13.06 20.23
CA GLY A 481 -20.23 14.18 21.09
C GLY A 481 -21.35 14.64 22.03
N SER A 482 -22.60 14.13 21.90
CA SER A 482 -23.69 14.44 22.81
C SER A 482 -23.40 13.89 24.19
N SER A 483 -23.75 14.68 25.22
CA SER A 483 -23.53 14.34 26.63
C SER A 483 -24.86 14.32 27.41
N SER A 484 -24.93 13.46 28.41
CA SER A 484 -26.08 13.37 29.33
C SER A 484 -26.10 14.53 30.32
N ASN A 485 -27.22 14.61 31.06
CA ASN A 485 -27.26 15.27 32.37
C ASN A 485 -26.19 14.64 33.30
N SER A 486 -25.78 15.40 34.31
CA SER A 486 -24.84 14.96 35.34
C SER A 486 -25.62 14.36 36.53
N VAL A 487 -25.11 13.24 37.08
CA VAL A 487 -25.58 12.65 38.33
C VAL A 487 -24.39 12.56 39.30
N SER A 488 -24.59 12.94 40.54
CA SER A 488 -23.54 12.93 41.56
C SER A 488 -23.36 11.55 42.18
N VAL A 489 -22.10 11.13 42.37
CA VAL A 489 -21.69 9.95 43.13
C VAL A 489 -20.77 10.39 44.26
N THR A 490 -21.02 9.90 45.49
CA THR A 490 -20.16 10.23 46.63
C THR A 490 -19.04 9.20 46.78
N VAL A 491 -17.81 9.66 46.75
CA VAL A 491 -16.63 8.84 47.12
C VAL A 491 -16.38 9.00 48.60
N MET A 492 -16.50 7.93 49.36
CA MET A 492 -16.23 7.89 50.80
C MET A 492 -14.82 7.41 51.06
N ALA A 493 -14.17 7.93 52.09
CA ALA A 493 -12.88 7.41 52.52
C ALA A 493 -13.05 5.96 53.01
N GLN A 494 -12.14 5.11 52.64
CA GLN A 494 -12.09 3.76 53.18
C GLN A 494 -11.64 3.83 54.64
N THR A 495 -12.51 3.41 55.56
CA THR A 495 -12.17 3.28 56.98
C THR A 495 -11.36 2.00 57.15
N GLU A 496 -10.06 2.13 57.20
CA GLU A 496 -9.22 1.01 57.62
C GLU A 496 -9.41 0.72 59.09
N THR A 497 -9.81 -0.49 59.42
CA THR A 497 -9.94 -0.92 60.83
C THR A 497 -8.55 -1.26 61.34
N VAL A 498 -8.08 -0.47 62.33
CA VAL A 498 -6.81 -0.78 63.00
C VAL A 498 -6.94 -2.08 63.77
N THR A 499 -6.04 -3.01 63.52
CA THR A 499 -5.94 -4.28 64.27
C THR A 499 -4.58 -4.41 64.91
N MET A 500 -4.49 -5.09 66.06
CA MET A 500 -3.24 -5.27 66.80
C MET A 500 -3.10 -6.74 67.25
N THR A 501 -1.89 -7.26 67.08
CA THR A 501 -1.52 -8.58 67.62
C THR A 501 -0.22 -8.50 68.43
N LEU A 502 -0.06 -9.42 69.38
CA LEU A 502 1.12 -9.55 70.24
C LEU A 502 1.62 -10.99 70.23
N SER A 503 2.92 -11.18 70.02
CA SER A 503 3.55 -12.50 70.04
C SER A 503 4.86 -12.45 70.87
N PRO A 504 5.11 -13.48 71.66
CA PRO A 504 4.18 -14.54 72.04
C PRO A 504 3.01 -14.02 72.89
N ASN A 505 1.87 -14.70 72.94
CA ASN A 505 0.70 -14.37 73.77
C ASN A 505 0.81 -14.95 75.19
N SER A 506 1.74 -15.92 75.39
CA SER A 506 2.13 -16.47 76.69
C SER A 506 3.57 -16.95 76.65
N THR A 507 4.28 -16.86 77.79
CA THR A 507 5.65 -17.32 77.91
C THR A 507 6.03 -17.46 79.38
N SER A 508 7.12 -18.20 79.67
CA SER A 508 7.76 -18.22 80.97
C SER A 508 9.12 -17.52 80.87
N VAL A 509 9.47 -16.75 81.84
CA VAL A 509 10.77 -16.01 81.92
C VAL A 509 11.37 -16.17 83.30
N VAL A 510 12.59 -16.63 83.35
CA VAL A 510 13.32 -16.74 84.64
C VAL A 510 13.68 -15.33 85.14
N ILE A 511 13.64 -15.14 86.47
CA ILE A 511 14.06 -13.87 87.07
C ILE A 511 15.38 -13.36 86.46
N ARG A 512 15.48 -12.02 86.26
CA ARG A 512 16.58 -11.32 85.62
C ARG A 512 16.89 -11.69 84.17
N ARG A 513 16.06 -12.57 83.52
CA ARG A 513 16.20 -12.93 82.12
C ARG A 513 15.21 -12.09 81.28
N SER A 514 15.50 -11.99 80.00
CA SER A 514 14.71 -11.19 79.06
C SER A 514 14.00 -12.08 78.03
N LYS A 515 12.88 -11.60 77.55
CA LYS A 515 12.11 -12.18 76.42
C LYS A 515 11.64 -11.06 75.50
N GLN A 516 11.86 -11.30 74.19
CA GLN A 516 11.36 -10.39 73.18
C GLN A 516 9.87 -10.63 72.90
N PHE A 517 9.08 -9.57 72.88
CA PHE A 517 7.71 -9.50 72.42
C PHE A 517 7.67 -8.67 71.14
N VAL A 518 6.87 -9.08 70.18
CA VAL A 518 6.62 -8.39 68.91
C VAL A 518 5.18 -7.99 68.80
N ALA A 519 4.95 -6.69 68.66
CA ALA A 519 3.60 -6.15 68.39
C ALA A 519 3.48 -5.85 66.91
N THR A 520 2.36 -6.23 66.29
CA THR A 520 2.06 -5.91 64.89
C THR A 520 0.76 -5.10 64.83
N VAL A 521 0.86 -3.88 64.26
CA VAL A 521 -0.27 -3.02 63.96
C VAL A 521 -0.57 -3.10 62.47
N ARG A 522 -1.82 -3.36 62.08
CA ARG A 522 -2.28 -3.33 60.69
C ARG A 522 -3.45 -2.37 60.56
N GLY A 523 -3.73 -1.87 59.34
CA GLY A 523 -4.79 -0.91 59.08
C GLY A 523 -4.45 0.52 59.49
N SER A 524 -3.15 0.85 59.62
CA SER A 524 -2.67 2.23 59.84
C SER A 524 -1.22 2.36 59.39
N ALA A 525 -0.89 3.52 58.84
CA ALA A 525 0.51 3.90 58.58
C ALA A 525 1.29 4.16 59.87
N ASN A 526 0.60 4.51 60.99
CA ASN A 526 1.22 4.64 62.29
C ASN A 526 1.25 3.29 63.00
N THR A 527 2.40 2.63 63.00
CA THR A 527 2.66 1.35 63.67
C THR A 527 3.21 1.51 65.08
N GLY A 528 3.29 2.73 65.58
CA GLY A 528 3.78 3.03 66.92
C GLY A 528 2.91 2.38 68.02
N VAL A 529 3.57 1.93 69.07
CA VAL A 529 2.89 1.27 70.22
C VAL A 529 3.40 1.79 71.56
N THR A 530 2.59 1.55 72.59
CA THR A 530 2.95 1.83 73.98
C THR A 530 2.92 0.52 74.76
N TRP A 531 4.06 0.16 75.32
CA TRP A 531 4.25 -1.03 76.13
C TRP A 531 3.99 -0.79 77.62
N ARG A 532 3.35 -1.75 78.29
CA ARG A 532 3.10 -1.75 79.73
C ARG A 532 3.33 -3.12 80.33
N VAL A 533 3.68 -3.16 81.62
CA VAL A 533 3.71 -4.38 82.41
C VAL A 533 2.83 -4.16 83.64
N ASN A 534 1.79 -5.02 83.82
CA ASN A 534 0.75 -4.86 84.83
C ASN A 534 0.16 -3.42 84.85
N GLY A 535 -0.07 -2.84 83.64
CA GLY A 535 -0.62 -1.49 83.52
C GLY A 535 0.42 -0.36 83.63
N VAL A 536 1.63 -0.60 84.10
CA VAL A 536 2.72 0.41 84.25
C VAL A 536 3.44 0.58 82.93
N VAL A 537 3.52 1.80 82.37
CA VAL A 537 4.23 2.08 81.13
C VAL A 537 5.71 1.75 81.34
N GLY A 538 6.29 0.90 80.47
CA GLY A 538 7.67 0.43 80.58
C GLY A 538 7.96 -0.51 81.73
N GLY A 539 6.97 -0.79 82.59
CA GLY A 539 7.12 -1.63 83.80
C GLY A 539 7.97 -0.98 84.90
N ASN A 540 8.29 -1.73 85.93
CA ASN A 540 9.11 -1.30 87.05
C ASN A 540 9.91 -2.46 87.64
N GLY A 541 10.61 -2.22 88.79
CA GLY A 541 11.46 -3.21 89.46
C GLY A 541 10.69 -4.42 90.01
N THR A 542 9.38 -4.28 90.34
CA THR A 542 8.53 -5.31 90.96
C THR A 542 7.96 -6.24 89.93
N VAL A 543 7.53 -5.73 88.77
CA VAL A 543 6.86 -6.50 87.74
C VAL A 543 7.74 -6.79 86.49
N GLY A 544 8.96 -6.26 86.53
CA GLY A 544 9.85 -6.31 85.37
C GLY A 544 9.71 -5.07 84.49
N ARG A 545 10.65 -4.88 83.57
CA ARG A 545 10.70 -3.74 82.67
C ARG A 545 10.55 -4.20 81.21
N ILE A 546 9.91 -3.38 80.39
CA ILE A 546 9.81 -3.61 78.97
C ILE A 546 10.29 -2.39 78.20
N SER A 547 11.22 -2.59 77.25
CA SER A 547 11.72 -1.51 76.40
C SER A 547 10.66 -1.06 75.39
N THR A 548 10.91 0.08 74.73
CA THR A 548 10.10 0.57 73.61
C THR A 548 10.15 -0.36 72.39
N SER A 549 11.17 -1.23 72.32
CA SER A 549 11.30 -2.26 71.27
C SER A 549 10.65 -3.60 71.66
N GLY A 550 10.00 -3.69 72.83
CA GLY A 550 9.30 -4.89 73.27
C GLY A 550 10.17 -5.94 73.99
N LEU A 551 11.42 -5.60 74.37
CA LEU A 551 12.27 -6.51 75.16
C LEU A 551 11.83 -6.40 76.65
N TYR A 552 11.18 -7.43 77.14
CA TYR A 552 10.79 -7.57 78.56
C TYR A 552 11.94 -8.22 79.34
N THR A 553 12.25 -7.66 80.47
CA THR A 553 13.20 -8.21 81.46
C THR A 553 12.47 -8.46 82.77
N ALA A 554 12.53 -9.70 83.24
CA ALA A 554 11.86 -10.12 84.47
C ALA A 554 12.44 -9.47 85.71
N PRO A 555 11.66 -9.27 86.77
CA PRO A 555 12.11 -8.69 88.00
C PRO A 555 13.12 -9.58 88.71
N ILE A 556 13.75 -9.06 89.76
CA ILE A 556 14.76 -9.79 90.57
C ILE A 556 14.16 -10.87 91.45
N SER A 557 12.88 -10.81 91.72
CA SER A 557 12.11 -11.80 92.52
C SER A 557 10.79 -12.15 91.79
N VAL A 558 10.30 -13.32 92.09
CA VAL A 558 8.99 -13.76 91.55
C VAL A 558 7.90 -12.87 92.20
N PRO A 559 7.07 -12.17 91.44
CA PRO A 559 5.90 -11.45 91.99
C PRO A 559 4.98 -12.37 92.76
N SER A 560 4.19 -11.82 93.70
CA SER A 560 3.24 -12.63 94.51
C SER A 560 2.21 -13.38 93.68
N SER A 561 1.84 -12.88 92.53
CA SER A 561 0.92 -13.53 91.58
C SER A 561 1.57 -14.64 90.76
N GLY A 562 2.92 -14.79 90.79
CA GLY A 562 3.66 -15.70 89.94
C GLY A 562 3.67 -15.31 88.45
N THR A 563 2.80 -14.42 88.05
CA THR A 563 2.63 -14.00 86.64
C THR A 563 2.55 -12.48 86.54
N VAL A 564 2.94 -11.92 85.39
CA VAL A 564 2.73 -10.53 85.00
C VAL A 564 2.06 -10.47 83.63
N THR A 565 1.36 -9.40 83.36
CA THR A 565 0.74 -9.14 82.06
C THR A 565 1.54 -8.12 81.31
N VAL A 566 2.12 -8.47 80.19
CA VAL A 566 2.67 -7.53 79.21
C VAL A 566 1.49 -7.12 78.33
N SER A 567 1.28 -5.81 78.20
CA SER A 567 0.26 -5.26 77.32
C SER A 567 0.86 -4.24 76.39
N VAL A 568 0.28 -4.16 75.21
CA VAL A 568 0.66 -3.18 74.18
C VAL A 568 -0.59 -2.52 73.61
N THR A 569 -0.52 -1.21 73.42
CA THR A 569 -1.62 -0.38 72.90
C THR A 569 -1.15 0.35 71.66
N SER A 570 -1.95 0.35 70.60
CA SER A 570 -1.66 1.09 69.37
C SER A 570 -1.68 2.60 69.60
N LYS A 571 -0.74 3.33 69.03
CA LYS A 571 -0.77 4.81 68.96
C LYS A 571 -1.69 5.32 67.83
N ALA A 572 -2.04 4.47 66.87
CA ALA A 572 -2.94 4.83 65.77
C ALA A 572 -4.42 4.81 66.25
N ASP A 573 -4.77 3.84 67.08
CA ASP A 573 -6.08 3.70 67.72
C ASP A 573 -5.90 3.14 69.12
N THR A 574 -6.04 3.99 70.10
CA THR A 574 -5.82 3.65 71.51
C THR A 574 -6.85 2.67 72.08
N THR A 575 -7.94 2.38 71.38
CA THR A 575 -8.89 1.33 71.74
C THR A 575 -8.38 -0.07 71.38
N LYS A 576 -7.36 -0.16 70.54
CA LYS A 576 -6.78 -1.44 70.11
C LYS A 576 -5.55 -1.77 70.95
N SER A 577 -5.68 -2.88 71.66
CA SER A 577 -4.60 -3.40 72.51
C SER A 577 -4.50 -4.92 72.40
N ALA A 578 -3.39 -5.47 72.78
CA ALA A 578 -3.16 -6.89 72.92
C ALA A 578 -2.35 -7.17 74.19
N THR A 579 -2.55 -8.36 74.79
CA THR A 579 -1.95 -8.76 76.02
C THR A 579 -1.25 -10.10 75.93
N ALA A 580 -0.23 -10.30 76.74
CA ALA A 580 0.47 -11.57 76.91
C ALA A 580 0.68 -11.87 78.40
N SER A 581 0.51 -13.10 78.76
CA SER A 581 0.81 -13.58 80.11
C SER A 581 2.26 -14.08 80.22
N VAL A 582 2.94 -13.59 81.24
CA VAL A 582 4.34 -14.00 81.47
C VAL A 582 4.43 -14.64 82.85
N THR A 583 4.70 -15.93 82.92
CA THR A 583 5.01 -16.64 84.15
C THR A 583 6.43 -16.38 84.57
N ILE A 584 6.64 -15.89 85.78
CA ILE A 584 8.00 -15.63 86.30
C ILE A 584 8.45 -16.84 87.15
N THR A 585 9.56 -17.42 86.79
CA THR A 585 10.10 -18.61 87.46
C THR A 585 11.49 -18.31 88.11
N ARG A 586 11.86 -19.12 89.11
CA ARG A 586 13.19 -19.00 89.74
C ARG A 586 14.29 -19.78 88.97
N ARG A 587 13.88 -20.75 88.21
CA ARG A 587 14.64 -21.56 87.25
C ARG A 587 13.68 -22.08 86.17
#